data_fb14ca4cb5bf30152969cd8bb5600254
#
_entry.id   fb14ca4cb5bf30152969cd8bb5600254
#
_cell.length_a   1.000
_cell.length_b   1.000
_cell.length_c   1.000
_cell.angle_alpha   90.00
_cell.angle_beta   90.00
_cell.angle_gamma   90.00
#
_symmetry.space_group_name_H-M   'P 1'
#
loop_
_entity.id
_entity.type
_entity.pdbx_description
1 polymer ?
#
loop_
_entity_poly.entity_id
_entity_poly.type
_entity_poly.pdbx_seq_one_letter_code
_entity_poly.pdbx_strand_id
1 'polypeptide(L)'
;MLQTQPLSHKTYFIDLPLARLHVLETGQGAPLIMVPATISELQNWLPLAQFMGQWFHVYFFELPGHGQSEPFHGRFSSQQVAELVEQLADKLGFKRFSLMGFSFGGILAMRTFQRLSARVDRVVFIAPCLDHRALPFSSFRLSILYKFNQFLSYPNVQKGFYSLIHNPYTVSVVVKLLQSVGRLEDTIPLENKLLQAPASTISVLNAQVDEILTTEFEVTATKHQTPCYFAMSVYDPLLRFDTTISIVYSHFENVSTVPLLYPFHQPPGAFSYEELNRNFYKTVDSFMGINV
;
A
#
# COMPACT_ATOMS: atom_id res chain seq x y z
N MET A 1 5.21 -17.45 21.40
CA MET A 1 3.84 -17.63 21.95
C MET A 1 2.92 -16.67 21.25
N LEU A 2 1.76 -17.13 20.78
CA LEU A 2 0.72 -16.24 20.19
C LEU A 2 0.32 -15.18 21.21
N GLN A 3 0.54 -13.91 20.88
CA GLN A 3 -0.01 -12.82 21.69
C GLN A 3 -1.51 -12.72 21.41
N THR A 4 -2.31 -12.88 22.44
CA THR A 4 -3.79 -12.86 22.34
C THR A 4 -4.36 -11.45 22.36
N GLN A 5 -3.59 -10.45 22.73
CA GLN A 5 -4.01 -9.05 22.77
C GLN A 5 -3.15 -8.19 21.84
N PRO A 6 -3.77 -7.18 21.18
CA PRO A 6 -3.03 -6.22 20.38
C PRO A 6 -1.93 -5.49 21.16
N LEU A 7 -0.81 -5.24 20.50
CA LEU A 7 0.30 -4.50 21.08
C LEU A 7 -0.07 -3.03 21.33
N SER A 8 0.55 -2.43 22.33
CA SER A 8 0.49 -0.99 22.50
C SER A 8 1.12 -0.27 21.29
N HIS A 9 0.61 0.90 20.97
CA HIS A 9 1.12 1.73 19.89
C HIS A 9 1.20 3.20 20.32
N LYS A 10 1.94 3.98 19.57
CA LYS A 10 1.96 5.45 19.67
C LYS A 10 1.86 6.06 18.28
N THR A 11 1.32 7.27 18.20
CA THR A 11 1.31 8.08 16.99
C THR A 11 1.97 9.42 17.27
N TYR A 12 2.70 9.94 16.29
CA TYR A 12 3.40 11.20 16.40
C TYR A 12 3.78 11.75 15.03
N PHE A 13 4.28 12.97 14.99
CA PHE A 13 4.73 13.58 13.76
C PHE A 13 6.25 13.53 13.64
N ILE A 14 6.73 13.29 12.41
CA ILE A 14 8.14 13.38 12.04
C ILE A 14 8.28 14.43 10.93
N ASP A 15 9.09 15.45 11.20
CA ASP A 15 9.47 16.44 10.19
C ASP A 15 10.63 15.90 9.35
N LEU A 16 10.39 15.78 8.04
CA LEU A 16 11.37 15.36 7.04
C LEU A 16 11.50 16.45 5.96
N PRO A 17 12.62 16.49 5.21
CA PRO A 17 12.80 17.48 4.16
C PRO A 17 11.70 17.53 3.10
N LEU A 18 11.11 16.38 2.75
CA LEU A 18 10.06 16.29 1.73
C LEU A 18 8.65 16.55 2.25
N ALA A 19 8.34 16.16 3.48
CA ALA A 19 7.02 16.33 4.09
C ALA A 19 7.07 16.03 5.59
N ARG A 20 6.11 16.59 6.34
CA ARG A 20 5.84 16.20 7.72
C ARG A 20 4.89 15.02 7.71
N LEU A 21 5.31 13.91 8.32
CA LEU A 21 4.56 12.66 8.37
C LEU A 21 3.87 12.44 9.70
N HIS A 22 2.63 11.98 9.66
CA HIS A 22 1.96 11.37 10.80
C HIS A 22 2.27 9.87 10.80
N VAL A 23 2.92 9.39 11.86
CA VAL A 23 3.52 8.06 11.95
C VAL A 23 2.88 7.27 13.10
N LEU A 24 2.64 5.99 12.86
CA LEU A 24 2.28 4.98 13.86
C LEU A 24 3.50 4.09 14.12
N GLU A 25 3.78 3.86 15.39
CA GLU A 25 4.87 3.00 15.85
C GLU A 25 4.33 1.95 16.84
N THR A 26 4.70 0.68 16.64
CA THR A 26 4.29 -0.44 17.51
C THR A 26 5.29 -1.60 17.44
N GLY A 27 5.25 -2.49 18.43
CA GLY A 27 6.14 -3.64 18.48
C GLY A 27 7.56 -3.32 18.94
N GLN A 28 8.45 -4.31 18.85
CA GLN A 28 9.86 -4.23 19.21
C GLN A 28 10.69 -5.17 18.32
N GLY A 29 11.99 -4.94 18.23
CA GLY A 29 12.91 -5.78 17.46
C GLY A 29 13.50 -5.07 16.24
N ALA A 30 13.75 -5.81 15.16
CA ALA A 30 14.27 -5.26 13.92
C ALA A 30 13.26 -4.30 13.28
N PRO A 31 13.71 -3.17 12.69
CA PRO A 31 12.79 -2.19 12.12
C PRO A 31 12.09 -2.74 10.86
N LEU A 32 10.78 -2.49 10.79
CA LEU A 32 9.94 -2.70 9.60
C LEU A 32 9.28 -1.39 9.22
N ILE A 33 9.52 -0.93 8.00
CA ILE A 33 8.77 0.18 7.41
C ILE A 33 7.65 -0.40 6.56
N MET A 34 6.40 -0.14 6.96
CA MET A 34 5.20 -0.48 6.19
C MET A 34 4.83 0.72 5.33
N VAL A 35 4.96 0.58 4.01
CA VAL A 35 4.52 1.61 3.08
C VAL A 35 3.03 1.46 2.79
N PRO A 36 2.29 2.58 2.80
CA PRO A 36 0.83 2.54 2.72
C PRO A 36 0.29 2.09 1.37
N ALA A 37 -0.96 1.60 1.39
CA ALA A 37 -1.78 1.42 0.19
C ALA A 37 -2.40 2.74 -0.29
N THR A 38 -3.35 2.67 -1.22
CA THR A 38 -4.06 3.83 -1.78
C THR A 38 -4.74 4.67 -0.70
N ILE A 39 -5.29 4.03 0.35
CA ILE A 39 -5.85 4.69 1.53
C ILE A 39 -4.94 4.41 2.71
N SER A 40 -4.40 5.46 3.33
CA SER A 40 -3.30 5.35 4.29
C SER A 40 -3.58 5.90 5.69
N GLU A 41 -4.85 6.06 6.08
CA GLU A 41 -5.19 6.48 7.44
C GLU A 41 -4.70 5.45 8.47
N LEU A 42 -4.00 5.89 9.52
CA LEU A 42 -3.35 5.01 10.51
C LEU A 42 -4.32 4.01 11.15
N GLN A 43 -5.54 4.44 11.45
CA GLN A 43 -6.54 3.60 12.13
C GLN A 43 -6.92 2.34 11.33
N ASN A 44 -6.95 2.44 10.01
CA ASN A 44 -7.29 1.31 9.14
C ASN A 44 -6.17 0.24 9.11
N TRP A 45 -4.93 0.64 9.40
CA TRP A 45 -3.74 -0.20 9.30
C TRP A 45 -3.19 -0.65 10.65
N LEU A 46 -3.74 -0.10 11.75
CA LEU A 46 -3.29 -0.40 13.10
C LEU A 46 -3.31 -1.92 13.41
N PRO A 47 -4.37 -2.70 13.09
CA PRO A 47 -4.37 -4.12 13.40
C PRO A 47 -3.26 -4.90 12.67
N LEU A 48 -2.99 -4.54 11.40
CA LEU A 48 -1.91 -5.17 10.64
C LEU A 48 -0.54 -4.76 11.19
N ALA A 49 -0.36 -3.50 11.55
CA ALA A 49 0.88 -3.03 12.16
C ALA A 49 1.13 -3.73 13.50
N GLN A 50 0.12 -3.87 14.36
CA GLN A 50 0.21 -4.59 15.62
C GLN A 50 0.48 -6.09 15.42
N PHE A 51 -0.12 -6.71 14.40
CA PHE A 51 0.16 -8.10 14.04
C PHE A 51 1.63 -8.28 13.63
N MET A 52 2.14 -7.44 12.74
CA MET A 52 3.56 -7.46 12.33
C MET A 52 4.49 -7.08 13.48
N GLY A 53 4.01 -6.29 14.43
CA GLY A 53 4.73 -5.90 15.65
C GLY A 53 5.12 -7.06 16.58
N GLN A 54 4.59 -8.28 16.35
CA GLN A 54 5.00 -9.47 17.07
C GLN A 54 6.44 -9.90 16.72
N TRP A 55 6.94 -9.52 15.54
CA TRP A 55 8.29 -9.87 15.06
C TRP A 55 9.17 -8.65 14.83
N PHE A 56 8.58 -7.44 14.69
CA PHE A 56 9.27 -6.23 14.27
C PHE A 56 8.96 -5.03 15.16
N HIS A 57 9.85 -4.07 15.14
CA HIS A 57 9.53 -2.70 15.49
C HIS A 57 8.96 -2.00 14.24
N VAL A 58 7.65 -1.84 14.20
CA VAL A 58 6.89 -1.43 13.02
C VAL A 58 6.70 0.08 12.99
N TYR A 59 6.99 0.68 11.84
CA TYR A 59 6.72 2.06 11.51
C TYR A 59 5.80 2.11 10.28
N PHE A 60 4.61 2.64 10.47
CA PHE A 60 3.65 2.91 9.40
C PHE A 60 3.37 4.40 9.37
N PHE A 61 3.16 4.98 8.19
CA PHE A 61 2.90 6.41 8.05
C PHE A 61 1.75 6.67 7.08
N GLU A 62 1.04 7.78 7.27
CA GLU A 62 0.09 8.26 6.27
C GLU A 62 0.85 8.88 5.10
N LEU A 63 0.43 8.54 3.87
CA LEU A 63 1.05 9.13 2.66
C LEU A 63 0.93 10.65 2.66
N PRO A 64 1.92 11.36 2.14
CA PRO A 64 1.81 12.80 1.95
C PRO A 64 0.53 13.20 1.21
N GLY A 65 -0.26 14.07 1.85
CA GLY A 65 -1.57 14.49 1.39
C GLY A 65 -2.74 13.61 1.81
N HIS A 66 -2.50 12.58 2.62
CA HIS A 66 -3.52 11.76 3.28
C HIS A 66 -3.53 11.99 4.79
N GLY A 67 -4.70 11.79 5.41
CA GLY A 67 -4.87 11.87 6.85
C GLY A 67 -4.33 13.19 7.41
N GLN A 68 -3.35 13.09 8.30
CA GLN A 68 -2.69 14.23 8.95
C GLN A 68 -1.27 14.49 8.41
N SER A 69 -0.80 13.71 7.43
CA SER A 69 0.49 13.97 6.78
C SER A 69 0.39 15.14 5.80
N GLU A 70 1.38 16.02 5.82
CA GLU A 70 1.44 17.15 4.88
C GLU A 70 1.67 16.67 3.44
N PRO A 71 1.03 17.30 2.43
CA PRO A 71 1.26 16.94 1.04
C PRO A 71 2.67 17.28 0.59
N PHE A 72 3.17 16.59 -0.43
CA PHE A 72 4.39 17.00 -1.11
C PHE A 72 4.26 18.40 -1.75
N HIS A 73 5.37 19.11 -1.84
CA HIS A 73 5.47 20.29 -2.69
C HIS A 73 5.47 19.85 -4.16
N GLY A 74 4.29 19.74 -4.76
CA GLY A 74 4.12 19.32 -6.14
C GLY A 74 3.28 18.06 -6.30
N ARG A 75 3.40 17.42 -7.49
CA ARG A 75 2.63 16.21 -7.80
C ARG A 75 3.21 15.01 -7.04
N PHE A 76 2.33 14.23 -6.42
CA PHE A 76 2.71 12.94 -5.80
C PHE A 76 3.34 11.98 -6.83
N SER A 77 4.38 11.24 -6.40
CA SER A 77 4.97 10.13 -7.15
C SER A 77 5.56 9.06 -6.24
N SER A 78 5.60 7.81 -6.72
CA SER A 78 6.21 6.68 -6.00
C SER A 78 7.71 6.86 -5.79
N GLN A 79 8.40 7.58 -6.69
CA GLN A 79 9.81 7.93 -6.53
C GLN A 79 10.03 8.87 -5.34
N GLN A 80 9.17 9.88 -5.17
CA GLN A 80 9.25 10.76 -3.99
C GLN A 80 8.95 10.00 -2.70
N VAL A 81 8.03 9.02 -2.73
CA VAL A 81 7.78 8.16 -1.56
C VAL A 81 9.00 7.30 -1.25
N ALA A 82 9.70 6.75 -2.23
CA ALA A 82 10.94 6.01 -2.00
C ALA A 82 12.04 6.89 -1.37
N GLU A 83 12.17 8.14 -1.80
CA GLU A 83 13.07 9.12 -1.18
C GLU A 83 12.62 9.50 0.25
N LEU A 84 11.32 9.66 0.46
CA LEU A 84 10.74 9.93 1.78
C LEU A 84 11.03 8.79 2.77
N VAL A 85 10.93 7.53 2.33
CA VAL A 85 11.29 6.35 3.14
C VAL A 85 12.78 6.33 3.46
N GLU A 86 13.66 6.75 2.55
CA GLU A 86 15.07 6.93 2.83
C GLU A 86 15.30 7.97 3.93
N GLN A 87 14.69 9.15 3.79
CA GLN A 87 14.76 10.21 4.82
C GLN A 87 14.20 9.75 6.17
N LEU A 88 13.10 8.99 6.17
CA LEU A 88 12.52 8.43 7.40
C LEU A 88 13.49 7.43 8.05
N ALA A 89 14.06 6.51 7.28
CA ALA A 89 15.03 5.53 7.78
C ALA A 89 16.28 6.22 8.34
N ASP A 90 16.77 7.28 7.69
CA ASP A 90 17.91 8.07 8.15
C ASP A 90 17.58 8.83 9.45
N LYS A 91 16.41 9.47 9.52
CA LYS A 91 15.93 10.20 10.70
C LYS A 91 15.79 9.29 11.92
N LEU A 92 15.37 8.03 11.70
CA LEU A 92 15.22 7.01 12.74
C LEU A 92 16.53 6.25 13.03
N GLY A 93 17.60 6.53 12.28
CA GLY A 93 18.91 5.92 12.46
C GLY A 93 19.01 4.46 11.97
N PHE A 94 18.11 4.04 11.06
CA PHE A 94 18.11 2.66 10.54
C PHE A 94 19.16 2.48 9.46
N LYS A 95 20.20 1.74 9.76
CA LYS A 95 21.18 1.31 8.74
C LYS A 95 20.58 0.26 7.82
N ARG A 96 19.79 -0.66 8.39
CA ARG A 96 19.06 -1.72 7.68
C ARG A 96 17.65 -1.83 8.26
N PHE A 97 16.68 -2.24 7.42
CA PHE A 97 15.29 -2.42 7.80
C PHE A 97 14.58 -3.42 6.89
N SER A 98 13.47 -3.95 7.36
CA SER A 98 12.54 -4.71 6.52
C SER A 98 11.50 -3.78 5.89
N LEU A 99 10.95 -4.16 4.75
CA LEU A 99 10.03 -3.35 3.97
C LEU A 99 8.75 -4.14 3.69
N MET A 100 7.59 -3.51 3.85
CA MET A 100 6.31 -4.15 3.58
C MET A 100 5.42 -3.24 2.74
N GLY A 101 4.74 -3.81 1.73
CA GLY A 101 3.75 -3.12 0.91
C GLY A 101 2.50 -3.95 0.66
N PHE A 102 1.32 -3.32 0.77
CA PHE A 102 0.02 -3.89 0.43
C PHE A 102 -0.60 -3.15 -0.75
N SER A 103 -1.17 -3.88 -1.72
CA SER A 103 -1.87 -3.28 -2.87
C SER A 103 -1.00 -2.25 -3.61
N PHE A 104 -1.43 -1.00 -3.74
CA PHE A 104 -0.62 0.10 -4.29
C PHE A 104 0.72 0.27 -3.56
N GLY A 105 0.77 -0.04 -2.26
CA GLY A 105 2.02 -0.08 -1.51
C GLY A 105 3.04 -1.07 -2.07
N GLY A 106 2.65 -1.99 -2.93
CA GLY A 106 3.55 -2.84 -3.70
C GLY A 106 4.45 -2.03 -4.65
N ILE A 107 3.86 -1.08 -5.41
CA ILE A 107 4.63 -0.14 -6.26
C ILE A 107 5.58 0.67 -5.39
N LEU A 108 5.10 1.23 -4.28
CA LEU A 108 5.90 2.05 -3.37
C LEU A 108 7.06 1.25 -2.76
N ALA A 109 6.78 0.04 -2.30
CA ALA A 109 7.79 -0.84 -1.72
C ALA A 109 8.82 -1.28 -2.77
N MET A 110 8.41 -1.60 -4.00
CA MET A 110 9.34 -1.97 -5.06
C MET A 110 10.23 -0.78 -5.45
N ARG A 111 9.69 0.44 -5.60
CA ARG A 111 10.50 1.66 -5.84
C ARG A 111 11.48 1.93 -4.69
N THR A 112 11.01 1.80 -3.46
CA THR A 112 11.86 1.92 -2.26
C THR A 112 12.96 0.87 -2.27
N PHE A 113 12.63 -0.39 -2.57
CA PHE A 113 13.59 -1.48 -2.66
C PHE A 113 14.63 -1.24 -3.76
N GLN A 114 14.22 -0.81 -4.95
CA GLN A 114 15.16 -0.47 -6.04
C GLN A 114 16.16 0.62 -5.62
N ARG A 115 15.70 1.61 -4.84
CA ARG A 115 16.55 2.70 -4.34
C ARG A 115 17.47 2.27 -3.20
N LEU A 116 17.01 1.40 -2.31
CA LEU A 116 17.63 1.09 -1.02
C LEU A 116 17.94 -0.40 -0.82
N SER A 117 18.09 -1.18 -1.91
CA SER A 117 18.25 -2.64 -1.84
C SER A 117 19.36 -3.11 -0.89
N ALA A 118 20.49 -2.37 -0.80
CA ALA A 118 21.57 -2.66 0.12
C ALA A 118 21.20 -2.49 1.62
N ARG A 119 20.12 -1.79 1.92
CA ARG A 119 19.62 -1.51 3.27
C ARG A 119 18.39 -2.35 3.64
N VAL A 120 17.78 -3.06 2.68
CA VAL A 120 16.56 -3.85 2.91
C VAL A 120 16.92 -5.30 3.21
N ASP A 121 16.58 -5.75 4.41
CA ASP A 121 16.83 -7.12 4.87
C ASP A 121 15.81 -8.13 4.34
N ARG A 122 14.55 -7.72 4.25
CA ARG A 122 13.41 -8.54 3.79
C ARG A 122 12.36 -7.66 3.15
N VAL A 123 11.64 -8.23 2.18
CA VAL A 123 10.47 -7.59 1.57
C VAL A 123 9.23 -8.44 1.84
N VAL A 124 8.15 -7.80 2.23
CA VAL A 124 6.84 -8.42 2.46
C VAL A 124 5.83 -7.80 1.51
N PHE A 125 5.32 -8.56 0.57
CA PHE A 125 4.27 -8.16 -0.35
C PHE A 125 2.95 -8.85 0.00
N ILE A 126 1.90 -8.05 0.23
CA ILE A 126 0.54 -8.56 0.42
C ILE A 126 -0.35 -8.00 -0.70
N ALA A 127 -0.87 -8.89 -1.56
CA ALA A 127 -1.67 -8.55 -2.74
C ALA A 127 -1.12 -7.33 -3.50
N PRO A 128 0.20 -7.30 -3.85
CA PRO A 128 0.84 -6.09 -4.34
C PRO A 128 0.42 -5.77 -5.76
N CYS A 129 0.08 -4.51 -6.02
CA CYS A 129 0.07 -3.97 -7.37
C CYS A 129 1.52 -3.65 -7.75
N LEU A 130 2.09 -4.38 -8.69
CA LEU A 130 3.48 -4.21 -9.14
C LEU A 130 3.55 -3.77 -10.60
N ASP A 131 2.51 -4.03 -11.38
CA ASP A 131 2.55 -3.79 -12.81
C ASP A 131 1.12 -3.63 -13.35
N HIS A 132 0.92 -2.68 -14.24
CA HIS A 132 -0.38 -2.44 -14.88
C HIS A 132 -0.91 -3.66 -15.65
N ARG A 133 -0.02 -4.58 -16.11
CA ARG A 133 -0.39 -5.83 -16.78
C ARG A 133 -1.08 -6.84 -15.85
N ALA A 134 -0.89 -6.70 -14.53
CA ALA A 134 -1.62 -7.50 -13.54
C ALA A 134 -3.09 -7.10 -13.41
N LEU A 135 -3.48 -5.92 -13.87
CA LEU A 135 -4.88 -5.51 -13.85
C LEU A 135 -5.74 -6.39 -14.78
N PRO A 136 -6.97 -6.79 -14.37
CA PRO A 136 -7.82 -7.69 -15.14
C PRO A 136 -8.56 -6.98 -16.29
N PHE A 137 -7.91 -5.99 -16.91
CA PHE A 137 -8.48 -5.19 -17.98
C PHE A 137 -7.77 -5.45 -19.31
N SER A 138 -8.50 -5.31 -20.43
CA SER A 138 -7.90 -5.28 -21.75
C SER A 138 -7.11 -3.98 -21.96
N SER A 139 -6.13 -4.00 -22.87
CA SER A 139 -5.33 -2.81 -23.21
C SER A 139 -6.20 -1.62 -23.64
N PHE A 140 -7.32 -1.90 -24.33
CA PHE A 140 -8.29 -0.87 -24.71
C PHE A 140 -8.95 -0.22 -23.48
N ARG A 141 -9.39 -1.02 -22.49
CA ARG A 141 -9.98 -0.51 -21.24
C ARG A 141 -8.95 0.28 -20.42
N LEU A 142 -7.72 -0.21 -20.33
CA LEU A 142 -6.64 0.50 -19.66
C LEU A 142 -6.39 1.86 -20.30
N SER A 143 -6.37 1.93 -21.64
CA SER A 143 -6.21 3.19 -22.37
C SER A 143 -7.35 4.20 -22.08
N ILE A 144 -8.60 3.72 -22.00
CA ILE A 144 -9.75 4.56 -21.65
C ILE A 144 -9.62 5.06 -20.21
N LEU A 145 -9.31 4.17 -19.25
CA LEU A 145 -9.14 4.53 -17.84
C LEU A 145 -8.00 5.55 -17.67
N TYR A 146 -6.90 5.34 -18.36
CA TYR A 146 -5.77 6.28 -18.34
C TYR A 146 -6.17 7.66 -18.88
N LYS A 147 -6.81 7.73 -20.04
CA LYS A 147 -7.28 9.00 -20.62
C LYS A 147 -8.29 9.70 -19.71
N PHE A 148 -9.19 8.94 -19.10
CA PHE A 148 -10.14 9.48 -18.14
C PHE A 148 -9.44 10.03 -16.89
N ASN A 149 -8.44 9.30 -16.36
CA ASN A 149 -7.64 9.76 -15.22
C ASN A 149 -6.86 11.04 -15.57
N GLN A 150 -6.28 11.11 -16.78
CA GLN A 150 -5.64 12.34 -17.28
C GLN A 150 -6.63 13.51 -17.39
N PHE A 151 -7.87 13.26 -17.85
CA PHE A 151 -8.91 14.27 -17.87
C PHE A 151 -9.24 14.79 -16.46
N LEU A 152 -9.33 13.90 -15.47
CA LEU A 152 -9.53 14.29 -14.07
C LEU A 152 -8.34 15.07 -13.48
N SER A 153 -7.17 15.02 -14.09
CA SER A 153 -5.98 15.77 -13.65
C SER A 153 -6.04 17.27 -13.99
N TYR A 154 -6.92 17.69 -14.90
CA TYR A 154 -7.04 19.12 -15.23
C TYR A 154 -7.60 19.91 -14.04
N PRO A 155 -7.00 21.05 -13.65
CA PRO A 155 -7.35 21.77 -12.42
C PRO A 155 -8.84 22.13 -12.32
N ASN A 156 -9.47 22.54 -13.42
CA ASN A 156 -10.89 22.90 -13.43
C ASN A 156 -11.80 21.68 -13.30
N VAL A 157 -11.42 20.55 -13.89
CA VAL A 157 -12.14 19.27 -13.76
C VAL A 157 -12.01 18.74 -12.34
N GLN A 158 -10.81 18.79 -11.77
CA GLN A 158 -10.55 18.41 -10.38
C GLN A 158 -11.41 19.22 -9.40
N LYS A 159 -11.49 20.55 -9.57
CA LYS A 159 -12.36 21.40 -8.77
C LYS A 159 -13.84 21.03 -8.90
N GLY A 160 -14.30 20.76 -10.13
CA GLY A 160 -15.67 20.32 -10.37
C GLY A 160 -15.96 18.95 -9.73
N PHE A 161 -15.04 17.98 -9.87
CA PHE A 161 -15.15 16.68 -9.25
C PHE A 161 -15.13 16.77 -7.72
N TYR A 162 -14.24 17.60 -7.17
CA TYR A 162 -14.20 17.88 -5.72
C TYR A 162 -15.55 18.41 -5.23
N SER A 163 -16.15 19.38 -5.95
CA SER A 163 -17.48 19.90 -5.62
C SER A 163 -18.57 18.82 -5.65
N LEU A 164 -18.50 17.88 -6.61
CA LEU A 164 -19.45 16.78 -6.72
C LEU A 164 -19.38 15.81 -5.56
N ILE A 165 -18.19 15.41 -5.13
CA ILE A 165 -18.01 14.46 -4.03
C ILE A 165 -18.24 15.08 -2.63
N HIS A 166 -18.16 16.41 -2.52
CA HIS A 166 -18.47 17.15 -1.29
C HIS A 166 -19.93 17.60 -1.20
N ASN A 167 -20.75 17.28 -2.20
CA ASN A 167 -22.17 17.55 -2.18
C ASN A 167 -22.92 16.28 -1.71
N PRO A 168 -23.67 16.34 -0.58
CA PRO A 168 -24.38 15.17 -0.05
C PRO A 168 -25.37 14.52 -1.02
N TYR A 169 -25.89 15.27 -1.99
CA TYR A 169 -26.84 14.77 -3.00
C TYR A 169 -26.15 14.04 -4.16
N THR A 170 -24.92 14.36 -4.47
CA THR A 170 -24.19 13.77 -5.62
C THR A 170 -23.20 12.71 -5.22
N VAL A 171 -22.65 12.76 -4.00
CA VAL A 171 -21.65 11.78 -3.51
C VAL A 171 -22.19 10.34 -3.57
N SER A 172 -23.45 10.10 -3.20
CA SER A 172 -24.09 8.77 -3.27
C SER A 172 -24.11 8.21 -4.70
N VAL A 173 -24.33 9.07 -5.69
CA VAL A 173 -24.30 8.66 -7.11
C VAL A 173 -22.87 8.32 -7.53
N VAL A 174 -21.89 9.13 -7.14
CA VAL A 174 -20.46 8.89 -7.42
C VAL A 174 -20.01 7.59 -6.77
N VAL A 175 -20.36 7.35 -5.50
CA VAL A 175 -20.03 6.12 -4.79
C VAL A 175 -20.62 4.89 -5.47
N LYS A 176 -21.91 4.89 -5.82
CA LYS A 176 -22.55 3.79 -6.55
C LYS A 176 -21.86 3.51 -7.88
N LEU A 177 -21.45 4.56 -8.61
CA LEU A 177 -20.68 4.41 -9.84
C LEU A 177 -19.32 3.78 -9.58
N LEU A 178 -18.58 4.25 -8.60
CA LEU A 178 -17.26 3.71 -8.22
C LEU A 178 -17.36 2.25 -7.76
N GLN A 179 -18.38 1.91 -6.98
CA GLN A 179 -18.64 0.53 -6.54
C GLN A 179 -18.96 -0.39 -7.73
N SER A 180 -19.79 0.07 -8.68
CA SER A 180 -20.15 -0.72 -9.85
C SER A 180 -18.96 -0.99 -10.79
N VAL A 181 -18.03 -0.03 -10.93
CA VAL A 181 -16.83 -0.15 -11.77
C VAL A 181 -15.73 -0.92 -11.06
N GLY A 182 -15.53 -0.65 -9.75
CA GLY A 182 -14.41 -1.18 -8.97
C GLY A 182 -14.70 -2.51 -8.27
N ARG A 183 -15.95 -3.05 -8.34
CA ARG A 183 -16.39 -4.20 -7.53
C ARG A 183 -16.01 -4.06 -6.05
N LEU A 184 -16.05 -2.82 -5.55
CA LEU A 184 -15.76 -2.51 -4.15
C LEU A 184 -16.95 -2.92 -3.29
N GLU A 185 -16.73 -3.80 -2.31
CA GLU A 185 -17.76 -4.14 -1.34
C GLU A 185 -17.99 -3.01 -0.34
N ASP A 186 -19.21 -2.96 0.26
CA ASP A 186 -19.69 -1.92 1.16
C ASP A 186 -19.01 -1.89 2.56
N THR A 187 -17.77 -2.31 2.65
CA THR A 187 -17.07 -2.47 3.93
C THR A 187 -16.65 -1.16 4.60
N ILE A 188 -16.73 -0.04 3.89
CA ILE A 188 -16.36 1.28 4.41
C ILE A 188 -17.42 2.29 3.98
N PRO A 189 -17.91 3.18 4.87
CA PRO A 189 -18.78 4.28 4.47
C PRO A 189 -18.01 5.27 3.58
N LEU A 190 -17.82 4.88 2.31
CA LEU A 190 -17.05 5.62 1.32
C LEU A 190 -17.59 7.03 1.12
N GLU A 191 -18.92 7.21 1.24
CA GLU A 191 -19.58 8.51 1.18
C GLU A 191 -19.02 9.48 2.23
N ASN A 192 -18.96 9.07 3.49
CA ASN A 192 -18.45 9.91 4.57
C ASN A 192 -16.97 10.25 4.39
N LYS A 193 -16.19 9.30 3.90
CA LYS A 193 -14.77 9.52 3.60
C LYS A 193 -14.56 10.51 2.46
N LEU A 194 -15.35 10.40 1.39
CA LEU A 194 -15.28 11.33 0.27
C LEU A 194 -15.75 12.73 0.66
N LEU A 195 -16.83 12.85 1.46
CA LEU A 195 -17.32 14.13 1.97
C LEU A 195 -16.32 14.86 2.86
N GLN A 196 -15.41 14.14 3.51
CA GLN A 196 -14.41 14.70 4.42
C GLN A 196 -13.01 14.79 3.79
N ALA A 197 -12.81 14.22 2.60
CA ALA A 197 -11.50 14.16 1.98
C ALA A 197 -11.01 15.55 1.55
N PRO A 198 -9.84 16.02 1.98
CA PRO A 198 -9.27 17.28 1.52
C PRO A 198 -8.92 17.22 0.02
N ALA A 199 -8.85 18.37 -0.62
CA ALA A 199 -8.52 18.47 -2.05
C ALA A 199 -7.16 17.84 -2.39
N SER A 200 -6.19 17.90 -1.46
CA SER A 200 -4.89 17.24 -1.58
C SER A 200 -5.02 15.72 -1.74
N THR A 201 -5.89 15.10 -0.96
CA THR A 201 -6.14 13.64 -1.05
C THR A 201 -6.64 13.23 -2.43
N ILE A 202 -7.54 14.02 -3.04
CA ILE A 202 -8.05 13.73 -4.38
C ILE A 202 -6.95 13.84 -5.44
N SER A 203 -6.10 14.85 -5.32
CA SER A 203 -4.95 15.02 -6.21
C SER A 203 -3.97 13.84 -6.09
N VAL A 204 -3.71 13.40 -4.85
CA VAL A 204 -2.85 12.22 -4.58
C VAL A 204 -3.48 10.94 -5.12
N LEU A 205 -4.77 10.71 -4.89
CA LEU A 205 -5.49 9.53 -5.43
C LEU A 205 -5.43 9.50 -6.96
N ASN A 206 -5.60 10.64 -7.62
CA ASN A 206 -5.47 10.73 -9.08
C ASN A 206 -4.05 10.37 -9.55
N ALA A 207 -3.02 10.83 -8.86
CA ALA A 207 -1.63 10.47 -9.18
C ALA A 207 -1.33 8.98 -8.90
N GLN A 208 -1.88 8.40 -7.84
CA GLN A 208 -1.77 6.97 -7.56
C GLN A 208 -2.43 6.12 -8.65
N VAL A 209 -3.62 6.50 -9.12
CA VAL A 209 -4.30 5.82 -10.24
C VAL A 209 -3.46 5.90 -11.51
N ASP A 210 -2.82 7.03 -11.77
CA ASP A 210 -1.90 7.19 -12.90
C ASP A 210 -0.75 6.16 -12.82
N GLU A 211 -0.12 6.05 -11.66
CA GLU A 211 0.95 5.07 -11.44
C GLU A 211 0.46 3.61 -11.54
N ILE A 212 -0.71 3.28 -10.99
CA ILE A 212 -1.33 1.95 -11.10
C ILE A 212 -1.54 1.56 -12.58
N LEU A 213 -1.94 2.52 -13.41
CA LEU A 213 -2.25 2.30 -14.81
C LEU A 213 -1.02 2.30 -15.73
N THR A 214 0.13 2.78 -15.27
CA THR A 214 1.30 3.00 -16.12
C THR A 214 2.58 2.32 -15.62
N THR A 215 2.63 1.93 -14.33
CA THR A 215 3.86 1.34 -13.79
C THR A 215 4.15 -0.03 -14.41
N GLU A 216 5.37 -0.19 -14.83
CA GLU A 216 6.01 -1.43 -15.25
C GLU A 216 7.39 -1.49 -14.63
N PHE A 217 7.72 -2.61 -13.97
CA PHE A 217 9.07 -2.86 -13.49
C PHE A 217 9.82 -3.73 -14.47
N GLU A 218 10.94 -3.21 -14.96
CA GLU A 218 11.83 -3.96 -15.84
C GLU A 218 12.46 -5.14 -15.12
N VAL A 219 12.49 -6.28 -15.78
CA VAL A 219 13.11 -7.49 -15.26
C VAL A 219 14.63 -7.27 -15.20
N THR A 220 15.22 -7.45 -14.04
CA THR A 220 16.66 -7.33 -13.85
C THR A 220 17.37 -8.58 -14.35
N ALA A 221 18.58 -8.42 -14.94
CA ALA A 221 19.37 -9.55 -15.43
C ALA A 221 19.79 -10.51 -14.29
N THR A 222 19.93 -10.00 -13.07
CA THR A 222 20.24 -10.77 -11.87
C THR A 222 19.15 -10.52 -10.84
N LYS A 223 18.63 -11.61 -10.25
CA LYS A 223 17.64 -11.52 -9.17
C LYS A 223 18.29 -11.13 -7.85
N HIS A 224 17.52 -10.46 -7.02
CA HIS A 224 17.95 -10.11 -5.67
C HIS A 224 17.89 -11.32 -4.74
N GLN A 225 18.91 -11.47 -3.88
CA GLN A 225 18.98 -12.52 -2.86
C GLN A 225 18.16 -12.17 -1.60
N THR A 226 17.70 -10.94 -1.51
CA THR A 226 16.85 -10.47 -0.39
C THR A 226 15.62 -11.35 -0.26
N PRO A 227 15.36 -11.96 0.92
CA PRO A 227 14.18 -12.77 1.16
C PRO A 227 12.89 -11.97 0.90
N CYS A 228 11.96 -12.56 0.16
CA CYS A 228 10.67 -11.97 -0.19
C CYS A 228 9.52 -12.87 0.27
N TYR A 229 8.62 -12.33 1.08
CA TYR A 229 7.34 -12.96 1.40
C TYR A 229 6.26 -12.41 0.48
N PHE A 230 5.51 -13.28 -0.16
CA PHE A 230 4.41 -12.92 -1.06
C PHE A 230 3.13 -13.65 -0.65
N ALA A 231 2.10 -12.89 -0.31
CA ALA A 231 0.77 -13.42 -0.01
C ALA A 231 -0.29 -12.71 -0.86
N MET A 232 -1.12 -13.47 -1.57
CA MET A 232 -2.18 -12.90 -2.42
C MET A 232 -3.26 -13.94 -2.67
N SER A 233 -4.52 -13.50 -2.84
CA SER A 233 -5.59 -14.39 -3.28
C SER A 233 -5.42 -14.80 -4.74
N VAL A 234 -5.61 -16.09 -5.02
CA VAL A 234 -5.65 -16.61 -6.41
C VAL A 234 -6.94 -16.17 -7.14
N TYR A 235 -7.95 -15.72 -6.40
CA TYR A 235 -9.23 -15.23 -6.91
C TYR A 235 -9.38 -13.71 -6.76
N ASP A 236 -8.26 -13.00 -6.61
CA ASP A 236 -8.26 -11.53 -6.45
C ASP A 236 -9.00 -10.87 -7.62
N PRO A 237 -10.05 -10.05 -7.35
CA PRO A 237 -10.85 -9.43 -8.41
C PRO A 237 -10.16 -8.23 -9.06
N LEU A 238 -9.13 -7.67 -8.44
CA LEU A 238 -8.44 -6.45 -8.90
C LEU A 238 -7.11 -6.73 -9.58
N LEU A 239 -6.46 -7.87 -9.25
CA LEU A 239 -5.13 -8.21 -9.75
C LEU A 239 -5.08 -9.68 -10.18
N ARG A 240 -4.37 -9.96 -11.28
CA ARG A 240 -4.11 -11.33 -11.74
C ARG A 240 -2.98 -11.94 -10.93
N PHE A 241 -3.27 -12.99 -10.17
CA PHE A 241 -2.30 -13.71 -9.35
C PHE A 241 -1.06 -14.15 -10.14
N ASP A 242 -1.27 -14.86 -11.27
CA ASP A 242 -0.16 -15.41 -12.06
C ASP A 242 0.77 -14.34 -12.61
N THR A 243 0.22 -13.21 -13.05
CA THR A 243 1.02 -12.09 -13.53
C THR A 243 1.80 -11.44 -12.38
N THR A 244 1.15 -11.21 -11.25
CA THR A 244 1.77 -10.56 -10.10
C THR A 244 2.91 -11.40 -9.53
N ILE A 245 2.68 -12.72 -9.33
CA ILE A 245 3.71 -13.61 -8.78
C ILE A 245 4.88 -13.80 -9.75
N SER A 246 4.61 -13.82 -11.06
CA SER A 246 5.66 -13.90 -12.09
C SER A 246 6.62 -12.69 -12.01
N ILE A 247 6.07 -11.50 -11.75
CA ILE A 247 6.87 -10.29 -11.56
C ILE A 247 7.73 -10.42 -10.30
N VAL A 248 7.18 -10.91 -9.18
CA VAL A 248 7.95 -11.14 -7.96
C VAL A 248 9.10 -12.12 -8.21
N TYR A 249 8.83 -13.26 -8.84
CA TYR A 249 9.87 -14.25 -9.18
C TYR A 249 10.90 -13.76 -10.19
N SER A 250 10.57 -12.75 -11.01
CA SER A 250 11.54 -12.16 -11.92
C SER A 250 12.54 -11.25 -11.22
N HIS A 251 12.22 -10.75 -10.02
CA HIS A 251 13.08 -9.83 -9.26
C HIS A 251 13.77 -10.48 -8.05
N PHE A 252 13.16 -11.51 -7.44
CA PHE A 252 13.68 -12.14 -6.23
C PHE A 252 13.98 -13.61 -6.44
N GLU A 253 15.12 -14.08 -5.90
CA GLU A 253 15.50 -15.48 -5.91
C GLU A 253 14.80 -16.27 -4.78
N ASN A 254 14.77 -15.68 -3.58
CA ASN A 254 14.27 -16.30 -2.36
C ASN A 254 12.84 -15.83 -2.05
N VAL A 255 11.84 -16.48 -2.65
CA VAL A 255 10.42 -16.10 -2.48
C VAL A 255 9.66 -17.16 -1.69
N SER A 256 9.08 -16.78 -0.55
CA SER A 256 8.09 -17.56 0.19
C SER A 256 6.69 -17.15 -0.25
N THR A 257 5.97 -18.04 -0.92
CA THR A 257 4.65 -17.75 -1.51
C THR A 257 3.54 -18.35 -0.66
N VAL A 258 2.51 -17.55 -0.37
CA VAL A 258 1.28 -17.94 0.33
C VAL A 258 0.07 -17.63 -0.54
N PRO A 259 -0.42 -18.60 -1.34
CA PRO A 259 -1.65 -18.44 -2.11
C PRO A 259 -2.85 -18.48 -1.15
N LEU A 260 -3.72 -17.49 -1.25
CA LEU A 260 -4.94 -17.38 -0.45
C LEU A 260 -6.16 -17.76 -1.30
N LEU A 261 -7.18 -18.35 -0.65
CA LEU A 261 -8.34 -18.92 -1.34
C LEU A 261 -9.64 -18.18 -0.98
N TYR A 262 -9.65 -16.85 -1.17
CA TYR A 262 -10.84 -16.06 -0.96
C TYR A 262 -11.08 -15.10 -2.15
N PRO A 263 -12.34 -14.73 -2.48
CA PRO A 263 -12.66 -13.97 -3.69
C PRO A 263 -12.56 -12.45 -3.50
N PHE A 264 -11.63 -11.97 -2.68
CA PHE A 264 -11.47 -10.55 -2.35
C PHE A 264 -10.03 -10.10 -2.56
N HIS A 265 -9.83 -8.84 -2.89
CA HIS A 265 -8.52 -8.20 -2.83
C HIS A 265 -8.09 -7.97 -1.37
N GLN A 266 -9.04 -7.50 -0.57
CA GLN A 266 -8.93 -7.36 0.87
C GLN A 266 -10.23 -7.92 1.47
N PRO A 267 -10.21 -9.10 2.13
CA PRO A 267 -11.42 -9.66 2.72
C PRO A 267 -11.96 -8.77 3.82
N PRO A 268 -13.27 -8.73 4.04
CA PRO A 268 -13.89 -8.07 5.18
C PRO A 268 -13.25 -8.57 6.49
N GLY A 269 -12.89 -7.64 7.37
CA GLY A 269 -12.21 -7.99 8.64
C GLY A 269 -10.77 -8.51 8.47
N ALA A 270 -10.19 -8.52 7.27
CA ALA A 270 -8.84 -9.03 7.00
C ALA A 270 -7.76 -8.42 7.88
N PHE A 271 -8.01 -7.22 8.38
CA PHE A 271 -7.10 -6.53 9.27
C PHE A 271 -7.60 -6.47 10.71
N SER A 272 -8.52 -7.37 11.13
CA SER A 272 -8.69 -7.59 12.56
C SER A 272 -7.48 -8.36 13.09
N TYR A 273 -6.98 -7.94 14.25
CA TYR A 273 -5.81 -8.56 14.87
C TYR A 273 -6.00 -10.07 15.12
N GLU A 274 -7.18 -10.46 15.56
CA GLU A 274 -7.55 -11.84 15.83
C GLU A 274 -7.56 -12.72 14.58
N GLU A 275 -8.10 -12.19 13.47
CA GLU A 275 -8.15 -12.91 12.20
C GLU A 275 -6.76 -13.04 11.57
N LEU A 276 -5.95 -11.99 11.63
CA LEU A 276 -4.55 -12.06 11.20
C LEU A 276 -3.77 -13.13 11.96
N ASN A 277 -3.91 -13.18 13.29
CA ASN A 277 -3.28 -14.22 14.10
C ASN A 277 -3.77 -15.62 13.74
N ARG A 278 -5.09 -15.79 13.58
CA ARG A 278 -5.68 -17.10 13.25
C ARG A 278 -5.20 -17.63 11.91
N ASN A 279 -5.16 -16.75 10.90
CA ASN A 279 -4.99 -17.17 9.51
C ASN A 279 -3.54 -17.11 9.03
N PHE A 280 -2.73 -16.18 9.55
CA PHE A 280 -1.41 -15.89 8.98
C PHE A 280 -0.24 -16.06 9.95
N TYR A 281 -0.47 -16.18 11.26
CA TYR A 281 0.63 -16.27 12.24
C TYR A 281 1.67 -17.32 11.85
N LYS A 282 1.24 -18.56 11.58
CA LYS A 282 2.17 -19.67 11.30
C LYS A 282 3.02 -19.45 10.05
N THR A 283 2.43 -18.89 8.99
CA THR A 283 3.14 -18.65 7.73
C THR A 283 4.14 -17.51 7.85
N VAL A 284 3.76 -16.43 8.54
CA VAL A 284 4.65 -15.31 8.81
C VAL A 284 5.77 -15.73 9.77
N ASP A 285 5.44 -16.44 10.85
CA ASP A 285 6.41 -16.94 11.83
C ASP A 285 7.45 -17.88 11.18
N SER A 286 6.99 -18.77 10.30
CA SER A 286 7.88 -19.64 9.52
C SER A 286 8.83 -18.84 8.61
N PHE A 287 8.36 -17.80 7.97
CA PHE A 287 9.19 -16.92 7.15
C PHE A 287 10.19 -16.12 8.01
N MET A 288 9.75 -15.64 9.20
CA MET A 288 10.63 -14.89 10.10
C MET A 288 11.68 -15.79 10.76
N GLY A 289 11.37 -17.06 10.98
CA GLY A 289 12.29 -18.06 11.54
C GLY A 289 13.36 -18.56 10.57
N ILE A 290 13.28 -18.24 9.30
CA ILE A 290 14.36 -18.48 8.34
C ILE A 290 15.48 -17.47 8.68
N ASN A 291 16.43 -17.93 9.49
CA ASN A 291 17.61 -17.16 9.86
C ASN A 291 18.41 -16.80 8.60
N VAL A 292 18.65 -15.51 8.42
CA VAL A 292 19.60 -14.97 7.46
C VAL A 292 21.02 -15.19 7.97
#